data_92dae8156e01146f96b484a7d860f93d
#
_entry.id   92dae8156e01146f96b484a7d860f93d
#
_cell.length_a   1.000
_cell.length_b   1.000
_cell.length_c   1.000
_cell.angle_alpha   90.00
_cell.angle_beta   90.00
_cell.angle_gamma   90.00
#
_symmetry.space_group_name_H-M   'P 1'
#
loop_
_entity.id
_entity.type
_entity.pdbx_description
1 polymer ?
#
loop_
_entity_poly.entity_id
_entity_poly.type
_entity_poly.pdbx_seq_one_letter_code
_entity_poly.pdbx_strand_id
1 'polypeptide(L)'
;SLHQRGGARAAVVLPDNVLFEDGDGQKVRQDLMDKCNLHTILRLPTGIFYAAGVKTNVLFFSKGTAKKPKQEENCTTKTWVYDLRTNMPNFGKRTPFGESHLKPFEKVFGKKPDGTSKRKEEEWSFTEEGTEHTEDNTRWKCFTREYIRDTKSDSLDIGWLKDKDSIDAADLPEPDVLAAEAMTELTEALRELDGLMLA
;
A
#
# COMPACT_ATOMS: atom_id res chain seq x y z
N SER A 1 14.87 -4.59 19.91
CA SER A 1 15.66 -4.05 18.79
C SER A 1 16.21 -5.19 17.93
N LEU A 2 16.14 -5.05 16.61
CA LEU A 2 16.67 -6.01 15.63
C LEU A 2 18.23 -6.06 15.60
N HIS A 3 18.88 -5.35 16.51
CA HIS A 3 20.30 -4.98 16.40
C HIS A 3 21.32 -6.10 16.62
N GLN A 4 20.96 -7.23 17.18
CA GLN A 4 21.98 -8.17 17.66
C GLN A 4 21.90 -9.62 17.17
N ARG A 5 20.87 -10.01 16.43
CA ARG A 5 20.78 -11.38 15.91
C ARG A 5 20.52 -11.33 14.41
N GLY A 6 21.46 -11.81 13.63
CA GLY A 6 21.24 -12.07 12.21
C GLY A 6 20.00 -12.96 12.04
N GLY A 7 19.13 -12.62 11.06
CA GLY A 7 17.87 -13.32 10.81
C GLY A 7 16.67 -12.79 11.63
N ALA A 8 16.81 -11.72 12.40
CA ALA A 8 15.69 -11.06 13.06
C ALA A 8 14.70 -10.50 12.01
N ARG A 9 13.41 -10.65 12.29
CA ARG A 9 12.30 -10.27 11.40
C ARG A 9 11.39 -9.28 12.08
N ALA A 10 10.74 -8.44 11.28
CA ALA A 10 9.72 -7.51 11.75
C ALA A 10 8.54 -7.47 10.79
N ALA A 11 7.37 -7.19 11.35
CA ALA A 11 6.19 -6.72 10.66
C ALA A 11 5.74 -5.45 11.37
N VAL A 12 5.70 -4.33 10.66
CA VAL A 12 5.44 -3.01 11.25
C VAL A 12 4.28 -2.36 10.50
N VAL A 13 3.27 -1.93 11.26
CA VAL A 13 2.14 -1.16 10.70
C VAL A 13 2.52 0.32 10.70
N LEU A 14 2.41 0.95 9.54
CA LEU A 14 2.75 2.35 9.33
C LEU A 14 1.65 3.06 8.53
N PRO A 15 1.38 4.35 8.81
CA PRO A 15 0.51 5.15 7.95
C PRO A 15 1.19 5.48 6.62
N ASP A 16 0.38 5.85 5.61
CA ASP A 16 0.86 6.07 4.24
C ASP A 16 1.95 7.15 4.15
N ASN A 17 1.82 8.25 4.91
CA ASN A 17 2.78 9.36 4.85
C ASN A 17 4.23 8.91 5.05
N VAL A 18 4.48 7.95 5.94
CA VAL A 18 5.83 7.39 6.17
C VAL A 18 6.42 6.74 4.92
N LEU A 19 5.57 6.28 3.99
CA LEU A 19 6.02 5.60 2.78
C LEU A 19 6.50 6.56 1.69
N PHE A 20 6.06 7.82 1.69
CA PHE A 20 6.39 8.79 0.63
C PHE A 20 6.98 10.11 1.13
N GLU A 21 7.00 10.39 2.42
CA GLU A 21 7.55 11.61 2.99
C GLU A 21 9.02 11.82 2.56
N ASP A 22 9.34 13.03 2.09
CA ASP A 22 10.67 13.40 1.62
C ASP A 22 11.65 13.68 2.78
N GLY A 23 12.87 14.03 2.43
CA GLY A 23 13.88 14.44 3.38
C GLY A 23 14.34 13.31 4.31
N ASP A 24 14.09 13.43 5.61
CA ASP A 24 14.54 12.42 6.57
C ASP A 24 13.75 11.12 6.45
N GLY A 25 12.47 11.18 6.05
CA GLY A 25 11.68 9.99 5.73
C GLY A 25 12.30 9.17 4.60
N GLN A 26 12.73 9.81 3.52
CA GLN A 26 13.43 9.16 2.42
C GLN A 26 14.72 8.47 2.88
N LYS A 27 15.56 9.17 3.68
CA LYS A 27 16.81 8.62 4.22
C LYS A 27 16.56 7.38 5.08
N VAL A 28 15.52 7.41 5.92
CA VAL A 28 15.14 6.26 6.76
C VAL A 28 14.72 5.07 5.90
N ARG A 29 13.96 5.28 4.82
CA ARG A 29 13.58 4.21 3.89
C ARG A 29 14.79 3.63 3.15
N GLN A 30 15.73 4.49 2.71
CA GLN A 30 16.99 4.06 2.12
C GLN A 30 17.78 3.19 3.10
N ASP A 31 18.01 3.67 4.33
CA ASP A 31 18.73 2.95 5.37
C ASP A 31 18.07 1.61 5.72
N LEU A 32 16.74 1.59 5.78
CA LEU A 32 15.96 0.35 5.97
C LEU A 32 16.25 -0.66 4.86
N MET A 33 16.18 -0.24 3.59
CA MET A 33 16.37 -1.12 2.44
C MET A 33 17.83 -1.57 2.27
N ASP A 34 18.78 -0.77 2.74
CA ASP A 34 20.20 -1.14 2.77
C ASP A 34 20.50 -2.18 3.84
N LYS A 35 20.04 -1.97 5.06
CA LYS A 35 20.35 -2.81 6.23
C LYS A 35 19.40 -3.98 6.42
N CYS A 36 18.25 -3.96 5.77
CA CYS A 36 17.23 -4.99 5.89
C CYS A 36 16.73 -5.40 4.51
N ASN A 37 16.34 -6.65 4.38
CA ASN A 37 15.58 -7.12 3.24
C ASN A 37 14.09 -6.79 3.45
N LEU A 38 13.63 -5.66 2.90
CA LEU A 38 12.21 -5.31 2.82
C LEU A 38 11.57 -6.16 1.71
N HIS A 39 11.02 -7.30 2.08
CA HIS A 39 10.57 -8.30 1.11
C HIS A 39 9.07 -8.23 0.78
N THR A 40 8.26 -7.54 1.62
CA THR A 40 6.80 -7.48 1.40
C THR A 40 6.20 -6.22 2.00
N ILE A 41 5.30 -5.60 1.25
CA ILE A 41 4.40 -4.54 1.72
C ILE A 41 2.96 -5.02 1.50
N LEU A 42 2.13 -4.94 2.54
CA LEU A 42 0.70 -5.16 2.47
C LEU A 42 0.00 -3.80 2.64
N ARG A 43 -0.67 -3.33 1.59
CA ARG A 43 -1.50 -2.12 1.63
C ARG A 43 -2.86 -2.49 2.21
N LEU A 44 -3.14 -2.02 3.42
CA LEU A 44 -4.38 -2.33 4.13
C LEU A 44 -5.53 -1.43 3.67
N PRO A 45 -6.76 -1.93 3.67
CA PRO A 45 -7.94 -1.15 3.33
C PRO A 45 -8.22 -0.07 4.37
N THR A 46 -9.01 0.93 4.00
CA THR A 46 -9.47 1.98 4.91
C THR A 46 -10.51 1.44 5.88
N GLY A 47 -10.63 2.07 7.06
CA GLY A 47 -11.66 1.79 8.04
C GLY A 47 -11.40 0.62 8.99
N ILE A 48 -10.28 -0.12 8.83
CA ILE A 48 -9.93 -1.25 9.73
C ILE A 48 -9.40 -0.78 11.09
N PHE A 49 -8.92 0.45 11.19
CA PHE A 49 -8.54 1.10 12.45
C PHE A 49 -9.54 2.19 12.82
N TYR A 50 -9.65 2.51 14.11
CA TYR A 50 -10.65 3.46 14.63
C TYR A 50 -10.50 4.89 14.09
N ALA A 51 -9.31 5.28 13.61
CA ALA A 51 -9.10 6.57 12.96
C ALA A 51 -9.69 6.52 11.54
N ALA A 52 -10.80 7.21 11.34
CA ALA A 52 -11.47 7.29 10.04
C ALA A 52 -10.52 7.89 8.97
N GLY A 53 -10.45 7.24 7.82
CA GLY A 53 -9.70 7.73 6.66
C GLY A 53 -8.19 7.50 6.68
N VAL A 54 -7.61 6.99 7.78
CA VAL A 54 -6.17 6.68 7.81
C VAL A 54 -5.88 5.44 6.98
N LYS A 55 -5.07 5.64 5.94
CA LYS A 55 -4.53 4.56 5.11
C LYS A 55 -3.26 4.03 5.78
N THR A 56 -3.18 2.71 5.92
CA THR A 56 -2.05 2.05 6.59
C THR A 56 -1.48 0.92 5.76
N ASN A 57 -0.24 0.57 6.05
CA ASN A 57 0.48 -0.51 5.40
C ASN A 57 1.20 -1.36 6.44
N VAL A 58 1.45 -2.62 6.11
CA VAL A 58 2.34 -3.47 6.90
C VAL A 58 3.61 -3.73 6.09
N LEU A 59 4.75 -3.37 6.65
CA LEU A 59 6.07 -3.65 6.09
C LEU A 59 6.63 -4.89 6.74
N PHE A 60 6.97 -5.89 5.94
CA PHE A 60 7.61 -7.13 6.39
C PHE A 60 9.06 -7.13 5.93
N PHE A 61 9.98 -7.20 6.87
CA PHE A 61 11.40 -7.17 6.58
C PHE A 61 12.21 -8.04 7.53
N SER A 62 13.41 -8.41 7.11
CA SER A 62 14.38 -9.14 7.91
C SER A 62 15.71 -8.38 7.95
N LYS A 63 16.43 -8.44 9.08
CA LYS A 63 17.77 -7.86 9.18
C LYS A 63 18.76 -8.62 8.29
N GLY A 64 19.50 -7.87 7.47
CA GLY A 64 20.41 -8.45 6.49
C GLY A 64 19.66 -9.21 5.39
N THR A 65 20.30 -10.21 4.82
CA THR A 65 19.70 -11.13 3.85
C THR A 65 19.69 -12.56 4.40
N ALA A 66 18.88 -13.44 3.79
CA ALA A 66 18.82 -14.86 4.19
C ALA A 66 20.20 -15.56 4.12
N LYS A 67 21.05 -15.15 3.17
CA LYS A 67 22.42 -15.70 3.01
C LYS A 67 23.45 -14.99 3.87
N LYS A 68 23.25 -13.71 4.18
CA LYS A 68 24.16 -12.86 4.95
C LYS A 68 23.40 -12.03 6.00
N PRO A 69 23.06 -12.62 7.15
CA PRO A 69 22.25 -11.95 8.18
C PRO A 69 22.89 -10.70 8.79
N LYS A 70 24.20 -10.52 8.64
CA LYS A 70 24.93 -9.34 9.11
C LYS A 70 25.23 -8.31 8.01
N GLN A 71 24.70 -8.51 6.79
CA GLN A 71 24.84 -7.54 5.71
C GLN A 71 24.17 -6.23 6.09
N GLU A 72 24.80 -5.10 5.78
CA GLU A 72 24.32 -3.76 6.12
C GLU A 72 24.18 -2.84 4.89
N GLU A 73 24.44 -3.36 3.70
CA GLU A 73 24.29 -2.63 2.45
C GLU A 73 23.56 -3.50 1.41
N ASN A 74 22.69 -2.89 0.63
CA ASN A 74 21.99 -3.53 -0.49
C ASN A 74 21.26 -4.83 -0.12
N CYS A 75 20.64 -4.87 1.06
CA CYS A 75 19.92 -6.06 1.53
C CYS A 75 18.62 -6.29 0.77
N THR A 76 17.91 -5.21 0.41
CA THR A 76 16.69 -5.29 -0.41
C THR A 76 17.07 -5.26 -1.87
N THR A 77 16.73 -6.31 -2.61
CA THR A 77 16.89 -6.37 -4.07
C THR A 77 15.56 -6.23 -4.80
N LYS A 78 14.48 -6.64 -4.17
CA LYS A 78 13.11 -6.53 -4.68
C LYS A 78 12.12 -6.56 -3.53
N THR A 79 10.99 -5.90 -3.73
CA THR A 79 9.90 -5.84 -2.77
C THR A 79 8.61 -6.27 -3.44
N TRP A 80 7.89 -7.17 -2.80
CA TRP A 80 6.57 -7.59 -3.21
C TRP A 80 5.52 -6.72 -2.55
N VAL A 81 4.55 -6.27 -3.31
CA VAL A 81 3.44 -5.46 -2.81
C VAL A 81 2.12 -6.18 -3.04
N TYR A 82 1.32 -6.29 -1.99
CA TYR A 82 -0.06 -6.76 -2.06
C TYR A 82 -1.01 -5.60 -1.81
N ASP A 83 -1.83 -5.27 -2.81
CA ASP A 83 -2.86 -4.25 -2.66
C ASP A 83 -4.17 -4.87 -2.16
N LEU A 84 -4.44 -4.71 -0.87
CA LEU A 84 -5.71 -5.07 -0.25
C LEU A 84 -6.60 -3.83 -0.03
N ARG A 85 -6.30 -2.72 -0.71
CA ARG A 85 -6.99 -1.44 -0.53
C ARG A 85 -7.87 -1.07 -1.71
N THR A 86 -7.28 -1.04 -2.91
CA THR A 86 -7.98 -0.58 -4.13
C THR A 86 -9.17 -1.47 -4.44
N ASN A 87 -10.32 -0.86 -4.71
CA ASN A 87 -11.59 -1.55 -4.98
C ASN A 87 -12.07 -2.50 -3.86
N MET A 88 -11.69 -2.21 -2.62
CA MET A 88 -12.23 -2.89 -1.45
C MET A 88 -13.29 -2.01 -0.78
N PRO A 89 -14.29 -2.61 -0.13
CA PRO A 89 -15.28 -1.83 0.61
C PRO A 89 -14.61 -1.07 1.76
N ASN A 90 -15.21 0.04 2.16
CA ASN A 90 -14.85 0.69 3.42
C ASN A 90 -15.26 -0.21 4.59
N PHE A 91 -14.27 -0.64 5.36
CA PHE A 91 -14.50 -1.45 6.54
C PHE A 91 -14.90 -0.58 7.75
N GLY A 92 -15.59 -1.17 8.70
CA GLY A 92 -16.08 -0.51 9.89
C GLY A 92 -17.02 -1.42 10.70
N LYS A 93 -17.79 -0.84 11.59
CA LYS A 93 -18.73 -1.61 12.44
C LYS A 93 -19.76 -2.41 11.65
N ARG A 94 -20.25 -1.88 10.50
CA ARG A 94 -21.26 -2.54 9.65
C ARG A 94 -20.65 -3.57 8.71
N THR A 95 -19.40 -3.37 8.30
CA THR A 95 -18.67 -4.25 7.40
C THR A 95 -17.32 -4.56 8.06
N PRO A 96 -17.27 -5.52 8.99
CA PRO A 96 -16.05 -5.78 9.74
C PRO A 96 -14.98 -6.43 8.86
N PHE A 97 -13.74 -5.96 9.03
CA PHE A 97 -12.57 -6.62 8.47
C PHE A 97 -12.24 -7.86 9.30
N GLY A 98 -11.99 -8.99 8.64
CA GLY A 98 -11.71 -10.25 9.29
C GLY A 98 -10.63 -11.06 8.60
N GLU A 99 -10.25 -12.18 9.21
CA GLU A 99 -9.21 -13.10 8.73
C GLU A 99 -9.43 -13.58 7.30
N SER A 100 -10.69 -13.79 6.91
CA SER A 100 -11.04 -14.22 5.55
C SER A 100 -10.49 -13.30 4.46
N HIS A 101 -10.41 -12.00 4.72
CA HIS A 101 -9.87 -11.01 3.79
C HIS A 101 -8.35 -11.10 3.63
N LEU A 102 -7.65 -11.68 4.61
CA LEU A 102 -6.19 -11.85 4.58
C LEU A 102 -5.77 -13.18 3.93
N LYS A 103 -6.64 -14.17 3.82
CA LYS A 103 -6.31 -15.49 3.24
C LYS A 103 -5.67 -15.44 1.86
N PRO A 104 -6.14 -14.61 0.90
CA PRO A 104 -5.47 -14.47 -0.38
C PRO A 104 -4.04 -13.94 -0.26
N PHE A 105 -3.82 -12.96 0.62
CA PHE A 105 -2.47 -12.45 0.91
C PHE A 105 -1.59 -13.54 1.52
N GLU A 106 -2.06 -14.28 2.52
CA GLU A 106 -1.29 -15.36 3.17
C GLU A 106 -0.82 -16.41 2.16
N LYS A 107 -1.67 -16.72 1.18
CA LYS A 107 -1.35 -17.70 0.15
C LYS A 107 -0.17 -17.24 -0.72
N VAL A 108 -0.15 -15.98 -1.20
CA VAL A 108 0.94 -15.43 -2.01
C VAL A 108 2.17 -15.07 -1.19
N PHE A 109 2.01 -14.67 0.06
CA PHE A 109 3.11 -14.43 1.00
C PHE A 109 3.92 -15.71 1.21
N GLY A 110 3.25 -16.83 1.35
CA GLY A 110 3.83 -18.16 1.48
C GLY A 110 4.26 -18.50 2.91
N LYS A 111 4.74 -19.74 3.08
CA LYS A 111 4.99 -20.34 4.42
C LYS A 111 6.21 -19.77 5.14
N LYS A 112 7.13 -19.11 4.43
CA LYS A 112 8.39 -18.62 5.04
C LYS A 112 8.29 -17.14 5.36
N PRO A 113 8.29 -16.78 6.64
CA PRO A 113 8.08 -15.40 7.08
C PRO A 113 9.29 -14.47 6.87
N ASP A 114 10.40 -14.98 6.36
CA ASP A 114 11.60 -14.25 5.97
C ASP A 114 11.60 -13.80 4.50
N GLY A 115 10.49 -14.02 3.79
CA GLY A 115 10.34 -13.64 2.39
C GLY A 115 11.00 -14.60 1.38
N THR A 116 11.54 -15.75 1.81
CA THR A 116 12.24 -16.72 0.93
C THR A 116 11.32 -17.76 0.30
N SER A 117 10.00 -17.66 0.49
CA SER A 117 9.04 -18.48 -0.26
C SER A 117 9.15 -18.21 -1.77
N LYS A 118 8.92 -19.23 -2.58
CA LYS A 118 8.76 -19.04 -4.03
C LYS A 118 7.49 -18.24 -4.28
N ARG A 119 7.60 -17.15 -5.04
CA ARG A 119 6.53 -16.22 -5.33
C ARG A 119 6.45 -15.95 -6.82
N LYS A 120 5.23 -15.78 -7.35
CA LYS A 120 4.95 -15.46 -8.75
C LYS A 120 3.97 -14.29 -8.80
N GLU A 121 4.06 -13.46 -9.83
CA GLU A 121 3.17 -12.31 -10.01
C GLU A 121 1.76 -12.72 -10.46
N GLU A 122 1.64 -13.77 -11.23
CA GLU A 122 0.43 -14.21 -11.92
C GLU A 122 -0.61 -14.89 -11.00
N GLU A 123 -0.35 -15.05 -9.70
CA GLU A 123 -1.17 -15.93 -8.85
C GLU A 123 -2.46 -15.28 -8.33
N TRP A 124 -2.64 -13.94 -8.46
CA TRP A 124 -3.81 -13.27 -7.85
C TRP A 124 -4.30 -12.07 -8.61
N SER A 125 -5.45 -12.23 -9.21
CA SER A 125 -6.24 -11.14 -9.75
C SER A 125 -7.42 -10.80 -8.82
N PHE A 126 -8.04 -9.66 -9.10
CA PHE A 126 -9.40 -9.38 -8.71
C PHE A 126 -10.32 -10.27 -9.53
N THR A 127 -10.66 -11.43 -9.15
CA THR A 127 -11.66 -12.17 -9.90
C THR A 127 -12.95 -12.23 -9.12
N GLU A 128 -13.94 -11.50 -9.60
CA GLU A 128 -15.25 -12.08 -9.74
C GLU A 128 -15.10 -13.29 -10.68
N GLU A 129 -15.69 -14.43 -10.37
CA GLU A 129 -15.66 -15.66 -11.21
C GLU A 129 -15.85 -15.27 -12.68
N GLY A 130 -14.88 -15.58 -13.53
CA GLY A 130 -14.95 -15.41 -14.98
C GLY A 130 -14.19 -14.23 -15.59
N THR A 131 -13.44 -13.43 -14.81
CA THR A 131 -12.62 -12.33 -15.34
C THR A 131 -11.20 -12.84 -15.67
N GLU A 132 -10.72 -12.59 -16.88
CA GLU A 132 -9.34 -12.92 -17.26
C GLU A 132 -8.32 -12.14 -16.41
N HIS A 133 -7.20 -12.79 -16.09
CA HIS A 133 -6.08 -12.17 -15.39
C HIS A 133 -5.39 -11.16 -16.30
N THR A 134 -5.43 -9.88 -15.94
CA THR A 134 -4.70 -8.80 -16.60
C THR A 134 -3.73 -8.14 -15.62
N GLU A 135 -2.72 -7.43 -16.11
CA GLU A 135 -1.82 -6.65 -15.24
C GLU A 135 -2.58 -5.63 -14.40
N ASP A 136 -3.68 -5.10 -14.93
CA ASP A 136 -4.48 -4.06 -14.29
C ASP A 136 -5.37 -4.57 -13.14
N ASN A 137 -5.56 -5.89 -13.01
CA ASN A 137 -6.40 -6.46 -11.95
C ASN A 137 -5.64 -7.35 -10.95
N THR A 138 -4.33 -7.51 -11.11
CA THR A 138 -3.49 -8.32 -10.21
C THR A 138 -3.15 -7.55 -8.94
N ARG A 139 -3.56 -8.08 -7.78
CA ARG A 139 -3.27 -7.48 -6.47
C ARG A 139 -1.84 -7.69 -5.96
N TRP A 140 -1.08 -8.57 -6.57
CA TRP A 140 0.25 -8.99 -6.14
C TRP A 140 1.29 -8.70 -7.22
N LYS A 141 2.23 -7.80 -6.93
CA LYS A 141 3.25 -7.38 -7.89
C LYS A 141 4.62 -7.22 -7.24
N CYS A 142 5.67 -7.48 -8.01
CA CYS A 142 7.07 -7.36 -7.58
C CYS A 142 7.73 -6.12 -8.18
N PHE A 143 8.43 -5.38 -7.35
CA PHE A 143 9.18 -4.19 -7.77
C PHE A 143 10.65 -4.35 -7.40
N THR A 144 11.55 -4.08 -8.36
CA THR A 144 12.98 -4.14 -8.11
C THR A 144 13.45 -2.95 -7.27
N ARG A 145 14.58 -3.09 -6.61
CA ARG A 145 15.19 -1.98 -5.85
C ARG A 145 15.55 -0.79 -6.75
N GLU A 146 15.99 -1.07 -7.98
CA GLU A 146 16.29 -0.06 -8.99
C GLU A 146 15.04 0.75 -9.34
N TYR A 147 13.90 0.10 -9.60
CA TYR A 147 12.65 0.79 -9.86
C TYR A 147 12.23 1.70 -8.70
N ILE A 148 12.31 1.20 -7.47
CA ILE A 148 11.96 1.98 -6.26
C ILE A 148 12.89 3.20 -6.12
N ARG A 149 14.18 3.06 -6.39
CA ARG A 149 15.15 4.14 -6.31
C ARG A 149 14.99 5.14 -7.45
N ASP A 150 15.01 4.66 -8.70
CA ASP A 150 15.21 5.51 -9.88
C ASP A 150 13.88 6.10 -10.39
N THR A 151 12.77 5.37 -10.22
CA THR A 151 11.45 5.81 -10.71
C THR A 151 10.60 6.41 -9.58
N LYS A 152 10.76 5.90 -8.36
CA LYS A 152 9.92 6.32 -7.21
C LYS A 152 10.66 7.18 -6.20
N SER A 153 11.94 7.51 -6.42
CA SER A 153 12.76 8.31 -5.48
C SER A 153 12.73 7.74 -4.05
N ASP A 154 12.83 6.41 -3.94
CA ASP A 154 12.72 5.65 -2.69
C ASP A 154 11.35 5.77 -1.97
N SER A 155 10.32 6.23 -2.64
CA SER A 155 8.95 6.12 -2.15
C SER A 155 8.48 4.66 -2.21
N LEU A 156 7.86 4.21 -1.15
CA LEU A 156 7.24 2.89 -1.01
C LEU A 156 5.72 2.93 -1.20
N ASP A 157 5.17 4.10 -1.49
CA ASP A 157 3.76 4.22 -1.91
C ASP A 157 3.65 3.87 -3.39
N ILE A 158 3.52 2.58 -3.64
CA ILE A 158 3.47 2.00 -4.97
C ILE A 158 2.06 1.47 -5.22
N GLY A 159 1.32 2.17 -6.09
CA GLY A 159 0.02 1.74 -6.59
C GLY A 159 0.08 1.52 -8.10
N TRP A 160 -0.64 0.52 -8.59
CA TRP A 160 -0.77 0.20 -10.02
C TRP A 160 -2.19 -0.17 -10.41
N LEU A 161 -3.03 -0.57 -9.45
CA LEU A 161 -4.42 -0.88 -9.69
C LEU A 161 -5.21 0.40 -9.93
N LYS A 162 -6.04 0.40 -10.97
CA LYS A 162 -7.00 1.47 -11.23
C LYS A 162 -8.19 1.31 -10.27
N ASP A 163 -8.61 2.41 -9.69
CA ASP A 163 -9.88 2.47 -8.96
C ASP A 163 -11.02 2.33 -9.97
N LYS A 164 -11.99 1.45 -9.70
CA LYS A 164 -13.17 1.25 -10.56
C LYS A 164 -13.99 2.54 -10.70
N ASP A 165 -13.94 3.40 -9.69
CA ASP A 165 -14.64 4.68 -9.66
C ASP A 165 -13.77 5.84 -10.18
N SER A 166 -12.51 5.57 -10.60
CA SER A 166 -11.68 6.61 -11.21
C SER A 166 -12.17 6.91 -12.63
N ILE A 167 -12.61 8.12 -12.83
CA ILE A 167 -12.89 8.65 -14.16
C ILE A 167 -11.57 8.74 -14.91
N ASP A 168 -11.50 8.22 -16.14
CA ASP A 168 -10.29 8.35 -16.96
C ASP A 168 -9.99 9.83 -17.16
N ALA A 169 -8.72 10.24 -17.13
CA ALA A 169 -8.35 11.65 -17.30
C ALA A 169 -8.85 12.26 -18.62
N ALA A 170 -9.12 11.39 -19.62
CA ALA A 170 -9.72 11.78 -20.88
C ALA A 170 -11.24 12.07 -20.77
N ASP A 171 -11.91 11.54 -19.75
CA ASP A 171 -13.35 11.70 -19.50
C ASP A 171 -13.63 12.76 -18.43
N LEU A 172 -12.60 13.37 -17.85
CA LEU A 172 -12.76 14.46 -16.90
C LEU A 172 -13.28 15.72 -17.64
N PRO A 173 -14.28 16.43 -17.07
CA PRO A 173 -14.68 17.74 -17.57
C PRO A 173 -13.49 18.72 -17.58
N GLU A 174 -13.59 19.75 -18.42
CA GLU A 174 -12.59 20.82 -18.45
C GLU A 174 -12.37 21.42 -17.04
N PRO A 175 -11.14 21.86 -16.71
CA PRO A 175 -10.79 22.30 -15.36
C PRO A 175 -11.67 23.44 -14.81
N ASP A 176 -12.20 24.29 -15.64
CA ASP A 176 -13.12 25.40 -15.30
C ASP A 176 -14.51 24.86 -14.90
N VAL A 177 -14.98 23.80 -15.56
CA VAL A 177 -16.24 23.13 -15.22
C VAL A 177 -16.11 22.46 -13.85
N LEU A 178 -15.01 21.70 -13.62
CA LEU A 178 -14.73 21.06 -12.32
C LEU A 178 -14.61 22.08 -11.19
N ALA A 179 -13.96 23.21 -11.45
CA ALA A 179 -13.85 24.30 -10.48
C ALA A 179 -15.23 24.90 -10.13
N ALA A 180 -16.10 25.11 -11.11
CA ALA A 180 -17.44 25.62 -10.91
C ALA A 180 -18.31 24.64 -10.11
N GLU A 181 -18.25 23.36 -10.41
CA GLU A 181 -18.95 22.31 -9.67
C GLU A 181 -18.48 22.26 -8.20
N ALA A 182 -17.16 22.24 -7.96
CA ALA A 182 -16.59 22.25 -6.62
C ALA A 182 -16.99 23.50 -5.81
N MET A 183 -17.03 24.66 -6.42
CA MET A 183 -17.50 25.90 -5.78
C MET A 183 -18.99 25.83 -5.44
N THR A 184 -19.79 25.20 -6.27
CA THR A 184 -21.22 25.01 -6.01
C THR A 184 -21.45 24.09 -4.82
N GLU A 185 -20.78 22.94 -4.78
CA GLU A 185 -20.85 22.01 -3.64
C GLU A 185 -20.37 22.63 -2.33
N LEU A 186 -19.25 23.37 -2.38
CA LEU A 186 -18.75 24.08 -1.18
C LEU A 186 -19.75 25.13 -0.69
N THR A 187 -20.41 25.84 -1.58
CA THR A 187 -21.40 26.87 -1.25
C THR A 187 -22.64 26.24 -0.61
N GLU A 188 -23.10 25.10 -1.12
CA GLU A 188 -24.20 24.33 -0.53
C GLU A 188 -23.84 23.80 0.85
N ALA A 189 -22.64 23.19 1.01
CA ALA A 189 -22.17 22.71 2.30
C ALA A 189 -22.06 23.83 3.35
N LEU A 190 -21.58 25.02 2.97
CA LEU A 190 -21.55 26.19 3.84
C LEU A 190 -22.96 26.64 4.25
N ARG A 191 -23.91 26.65 3.34
CA ARG A 191 -25.30 26.99 3.63
C ARG A 191 -25.95 26.00 4.61
N GLU A 192 -25.68 24.70 4.45
CA GLU A 192 -26.16 23.69 5.40
C GLU A 192 -25.57 23.88 6.79
N LEU A 193 -24.26 24.18 6.88
CA LEU A 193 -23.60 24.48 8.16
C LEU A 193 -24.16 25.74 8.83
N ASP A 194 -24.38 26.80 8.07
CA ASP A 194 -25.01 28.03 8.58
C ASP A 194 -26.43 27.76 9.08
N GLY A 195 -27.19 26.92 8.39
CA GLY A 195 -28.52 26.50 8.85
C GLY A 195 -28.50 25.73 10.17
N LEU A 196 -27.48 24.93 10.40
CA LEU A 196 -27.29 24.19 11.66
C LEU A 196 -26.85 25.08 12.85
N MET A 197 -26.15 26.19 12.56
CA MET A 197 -25.70 27.13 13.57
C MET A 197 -26.80 28.12 14.02
N LEU A 198 -27.87 28.24 13.25
CA LEU A 198 -29.01 29.13 13.52
C LEU A 198 -30.22 28.41 14.12
N ALA A 199 -30.17 27.10 14.29
CA ALA A 199 -31.20 26.25 14.87
C ALA A 199 -30.88 25.92 16.35
#